data_87359822a07e673c37507331003a5085
#
_entry.id   87359822a07e673c37507331003a5085
#
_cell.length_a   1.000
_cell.length_b   1.000
_cell.length_c   1.000
_cell.angle_alpha   90.00
_cell.angle_beta   90.00
_cell.angle_gamma   90.00
#
_symmetry.space_group_name_H-M   'P 1'
#
loop_
_entity.id
_entity.type
_entity.pdbx_description
1 polymer ?
#
loop_
_entity_poly.entity_id
_entity_poly.type
_entity_poly.pdbx_seq_one_letter_code
_entity_poly.pdbx_strand_id
1 'polypeptide(L)'
;YSNKGHDGFIGNSAIGEWCNLGADTNNSNLKNNYDEVKTWSYVDGRFSKTGQQFCGLIMGDHSKSGINTMFNTGTVVGVSANIYGAGFPRNFIPSFTWGGPQGTTEYLINKALDTANRMMQRRGLQVDDVERAILEKVYADSAKYRN
;
A
#
# COMPACT_ATOMS: atom_id res chain seq x y z
N TYR A 1 -3.32 -2.27 -14.46
CA TYR A 1 -3.59 -0.80 -14.43
C TYR A 1 -2.75 -0.04 -13.40
N SER A 2 -1.85 -0.72 -12.67
CA SER A 2 -0.92 -0.03 -11.78
C SER A 2 0.23 0.62 -12.56
N ASN A 3 0.82 1.67 -12.00
CA ASN A 3 1.81 2.48 -12.69
C ASN A 3 2.95 2.91 -11.78
N LYS A 4 4.18 2.82 -12.30
CA LYS A 4 5.39 3.45 -11.80
C LYS A 4 6.14 4.02 -13.00
N GLY A 5 5.83 5.25 -13.37
CA GLY A 5 6.31 5.88 -14.61
C GLY A 5 7.69 6.53 -14.51
N HIS A 6 8.31 6.53 -13.34
CA HIS A 6 9.55 7.25 -13.05
C HIS A 6 10.55 6.38 -12.30
N ASP A 7 11.72 6.93 -11.99
CA ASP A 7 12.81 6.26 -11.29
C ASP A 7 12.42 5.65 -9.94
N GLY A 8 13.25 4.77 -9.46
CA GLY A 8 13.14 4.08 -8.19
C GLY A 8 13.10 2.56 -8.37
N PHE A 9 13.47 1.85 -7.34
CA PHE A 9 13.56 0.39 -7.32
C PHE A 9 12.34 -0.25 -6.66
N ILE A 10 11.71 -1.18 -7.36
CA ILE A 10 10.68 -2.08 -6.82
C ILE A 10 11.08 -3.51 -7.14
N GLY A 11 11.41 -4.29 -6.12
CA GLY A 11 11.87 -5.66 -6.30
C GLY A 11 11.26 -6.62 -5.27
N ASN A 12 11.09 -7.89 -5.66
CA ASN A 12 10.51 -8.97 -4.86
C ASN A 12 9.17 -8.57 -4.22
N SER A 13 8.32 -7.90 -5.01
CA SER A 13 7.11 -7.23 -4.53
C SER A 13 5.86 -7.75 -5.23
N ALA A 14 4.73 -7.62 -4.55
CA ALA A 14 3.40 -7.87 -5.12
C ALA A 14 2.60 -6.57 -5.04
N ILE A 15 2.19 -6.06 -6.19
CA ILE A 15 1.45 -4.80 -6.31
C ILE A 15 0.07 -5.11 -6.87
N GLY A 16 -0.96 -4.67 -6.18
CA GLY A 16 -2.35 -4.81 -6.58
C GLY A 16 -2.72 -3.95 -7.79
N GLU A 17 -4.00 -3.87 -8.08
CA GLU A 17 -4.52 -3.08 -9.20
C GLU A 17 -4.67 -1.60 -8.83
N TRP A 18 -4.63 -0.73 -9.84
CA TRP A 18 -4.86 0.71 -9.71
C TRP A 18 -3.94 1.43 -8.71
N CYS A 19 -2.77 0.86 -8.45
CA CYS A 19 -1.73 1.50 -7.65
C CYS A 19 -0.97 2.53 -8.48
N ASN A 20 -0.47 3.57 -7.81
CA ASN A 20 0.46 4.50 -8.43
C ASN A 20 1.63 4.77 -7.49
N LEU A 21 2.83 4.49 -7.96
CA LEU A 21 4.06 4.71 -7.23
C LEU A 21 4.74 5.96 -7.78
N GLY A 22 4.87 6.99 -6.94
CA GLY A 22 5.47 8.26 -7.32
C GLY A 22 6.95 8.14 -7.67
N ALA A 23 7.49 9.19 -8.28
CA ALA A 23 8.89 9.25 -8.68
C ALA A 23 9.81 8.94 -7.50
N ASP A 24 10.85 8.15 -7.76
CA ASP A 24 11.84 7.71 -6.77
C ASP A 24 11.22 6.98 -5.56
N THR A 25 10.08 6.32 -5.75
CA THR A 25 9.61 5.34 -4.78
C THR A 25 10.51 4.12 -4.83
N ASN A 26 11.05 3.74 -3.67
CA ASN A 26 11.94 2.59 -3.52
C ASN A 26 11.40 1.62 -2.47
N ASN A 27 11.67 0.33 -2.64
CA ASN A 27 11.53 -0.63 -1.57
C ASN A 27 12.83 -1.37 -1.29
N SER A 28 13.11 -1.64 -0.03
CA SER A 28 14.10 -2.64 0.36
C SER A 28 13.52 -4.03 0.12
N ASN A 29 14.34 -4.96 -0.38
CA ASN A 29 13.98 -6.36 -0.58
C ASN A 29 14.86 -7.34 0.20
N LEU A 30 15.91 -6.84 0.83
CA LEU A 30 16.86 -7.61 1.62
C LEU A 30 17.25 -6.80 2.84
N LYS A 31 17.21 -7.41 4.01
CA LYS A 31 17.67 -6.73 5.23
C LYS A 31 19.19 -6.58 5.25
N ASN A 32 19.69 -5.50 5.86
CA ASN A 32 21.13 -5.26 5.98
C ASN A 32 21.88 -6.36 6.76
N ASN A 33 21.18 -7.06 7.65
CA ASN A 33 21.74 -8.18 8.42
C ASN A 33 21.50 -9.54 7.78
N TYR A 34 20.89 -9.59 6.56
CA TYR A 34 20.57 -10.80 5.81
C TYR A 34 19.62 -11.77 6.52
N ASP A 35 18.91 -11.30 7.53
CA ASP A 35 17.96 -12.13 8.29
C ASP A 35 16.67 -12.37 7.50
N GLU A 36 15.92 -13.39 7.92
CA GLU A 36 14.60 -13.72 7.38
C GLU A 36 13.64 -12.55 7.50
N VAL A 37 12.88 -12.31 6.43
CA VAL A 37 11.91 -11.22 6.38
C VAL A 37 10.61 -11.61 7.11
N LYS A 38 10.06 -10.67 7.86
CA LYS A 38 8.72 -10.77 8.47
C LYS A 38 7.77 -9.83 7.76
N THR A 39 6.55 -10.28 7.52
CA THR A 39 5.45 -9.47 6.96
C THR A 39 4.27 -9.49 7.92
N TRP A 40 3.41 -8.48 7.81
CA TRP A 40 2.14 -8.51 8.52
C TRP A 40 1.25 -9.63 7.99
N SER A 41 0.73 -10.46 8.90
CA SER A 41 -0.23 -11.52 8.62
C SER A 41 -1.60 -11.12 9.13
N TYR A 42 -2.58 -10.96 8.23
CA TYR A 42 -3.96 -10.69 8.62
C TYR A 42 -4.61 -11.89 9.32
N VAL A 43 -4.15 -13.11 9.01
CA VAL A 43 -4.64 -14.34 9.66
C VAL A 43 -4.22 -14.38 11.12
N ASP A 44 -2.94 -14.10 11.38
CA ASP A 44 -2.37 -14.17 12.73
C ASP A 44 -2.52 -12.86 13.52
N GLY A 45 -2.87 -11.76 12.86
CA GLY A 45 -2.95 -10.43 13.46
C GLY A 45 -1.61 -9.91 14.01
N ARG A 46 -0.50 -10.33 13.41
CA ARG A 46 0.87 -10.00 13.85
C ARG A 46 1.87 -10.11 12.70
N PHE A 47 3.10 -9.67 12.93
CA PHE A 47 4.21 -9.94 12.02
C PHE A 47 4.65 -11.40 12.13
N SER A 48 4.64 -12.11 11.01
CA SER A 48 5.00 -13.51 10.91
C SER A 48 6.17 -13.71 9.96
N LYS A 49 6.98 -14.70 10.23
CA LYS A 49 8.12 -15.08 9.38
C LYS A 49 7.65 -15.60 8.03
N THR A 50 8.32 -15.18 6.96
CA THR A 50 7.98 -15.58 5.59
C THR A 50 8.69 -16.83 5.09
N GLY A 51 9.73 -17.27 5.78
CA GLY A 51 10.65 -18.29 5.28
C GLY A 51 11.58 -17.75 4.18
N GLN A 52 11.53 -16.46 3.86
CA GLN A 52 12.27 -15.86 2.76
C GLN A 52 13.29 -14.84 3.26
N GLN A 53 14.46 -14.85 2.62
CA GLN A 53 15.49 -13.83 2.82
C GLN A 53 15.20 -12.58 1.95
N PHE A 54 14.59 -12.78 0.78
CA PHE A 54 14.18 -11.71 -0.13
C PHE A 54 12.65 -11.58 -0.13
N CYS A 55 12.18 -10.41 0.30
CA CYS A 55 10.77 -10.05 0.27
C CYS A 55 10.64 -8.52 0.29
N GLY A 56 10.02 -7.95 -0.71
CA GLY A 56 9.87 -6.51 -0.85
C GLY A 56 8.55 -5.99 -0.29
N LEU A 57 7.87 -5.20 -1.11
CA LEU A 57 6.61 -4.53 -0.79
C LEU A 57 5.42 -5.40 -1.20
N ILE A 58 4.44 -5.51 -0.33
CA ILE A 58 3.12 -6.07 -0.66
C ILE A 58 2.12 -4.92 -0.55
N MET A 59 1.52 -4.52 -1.67
CA MET A 59 0.65 -3.34 -1.75
C MET A 59 -0.73 -3.72 -2.30
N GLY A 60 -1.76 -3.40 -1.53
CA GLY A 60 -3.15 -3.63 -1.92
C GLY A 60 -3.66 -2.62 -2.95
N ASP A 61 -4.77 -2.96 -3.59
CA ASP A 61 -5.38 -2.20 -4.69
C ASP A 61 -5.64 -0.73 -4.32
N HIS A 62 -5.60 0.13 -5.33
CA HIS A 62 -5.85 1.57 -5.22
C HIS A 62 -4.88 2.36 -4.34
N SER A 63 -3.85 1.72 -3.79
CA SER A 63 -2.87 2.42 -2.93
C SER A 63 -1.88 3.23 -3.76
N LYS A 64 -1.39 4.30 -3.16
CA LYS A 64 -0.51 5.26 -3.84
C LYS A 64 0.63 5.69 -2.92
N SER A 65 1.79 5.95 -3.53
CA SER A 65 2.90 6.59 -2.83
C SER A 65 3.26 7.92 -3.49
N GLY A 66 3.57 8.90 -2.67
CA GLY A 66 4.15 10.16 -3.12
C GLY A 66 5.60 9.99 -3.61
N ILE A 67 6.18 11.07 -4.14
CA ILE A 67 7.58 11.07 -4.56
C ILE A 67 8.51 10.78 -3.37
N ASN A 68 9.65 10.14 -3.64
CA ASN A 68 10.69 9.82 -2.66
C ASN A 68 10.21 8.96 -1.48
N THR A 69 9.17 8.17 -1.66
CA THR A 69 8.71 7.25 -0.62
C THR A 69 9.65 6.05 -0.51
N MET A 70 10.07 5.74 0.71
CA MET A 70 10.96 4.60 0.99
C MET A 70 10.19 3.54 1.78
N PHE A 71 10.01 2.36 1.19
CA PHE A 71 9.42 1.22 1.90
C PHE A 71 10.50 0.29 2.43
N ASN A 72 10.41 -0.05 3.70
CA ASN A 72 11.32 -1.03 4.29
C ASN A 72 11.01 -2.46 3.80
N THR A 73 11.95 -3.37 4.01
CA THR A 73 11.82 -4.80 3.66
C THR A 73 10.57 -5.40 4.28
N GLY A 74 9.75 -6.07 3.48
CA GLY A 74 8.54 -6.75 3.96
C GLY A 74 7.41 -5.83 4.40
N THR A 75 7.40 -4.59 3.92
CA THR A 75 6.28 -3.66 4.19
C THR A 75 5.00 -4.18 3.53
N VAL A 76 3.92 -4.21 4.32
CA VAL A 76 2.56 -4.53 3.85
C VAL A 76 1.71 -3.27 3.90
N VAL A 77 1.20 -2.90 2.74
CA VAL A 77 0.28 -1.76 2.55
C VAL A 77 -1.09 -2.31 2.19
N GLY A 78 -2.11 -1.90 2.90
CA GLY A 78 -3.49 -2.28 2.61
C GLY A 78 -4.06 -1.62 1.36
N VAL A 79 -5.36 -1.72 1.19
CA VAL A 79 -6.13 -1.16 0.06
C VAL A 79 -6.37 0.33 0.28
N SER A 80 -6.34 1.12 -0.80
CA SER A 80 -6.64 2.57 -0.79
C SER A 80 -5.85 3.37 0.25
N ALA A 81 -4.60 3.00 0.50
CA ALA A 81 -3.69 3.80 1.31
C ALA A 81 -3.01 4.87 0.44
N ASN A 82 -2.85 6.07 0.99
CA ASN A 82 -2.11 7.15 0.34
C ASN A 82 -0.92 7.54 1.24
N ILE A 83 0.29 7.19 0.79
CA ILE A 83 1.50 7.24 1.62
C ILE A 83 2.43 8.33 1.07
N TYR A 84 2.89 9.21 1.94
CA TYR A 84 3.85 10.26 1.62
C TYR A 84 4.61 10.70 2.88
N GLY A 85 5.69 11.44 2.68
CA GLY A 85 6.48 12.02 3.77
C GLY A 85 7.93 11.54 3.76
N ALA A 86 8.74 12.13 4.62
CA ALA A 86 10.17 11.85 4.72
C ALA A 86 10.46 10.74 5.74
N GLY A 87 11.27 9.78 5.35
CA GLY A 87 11.64 8.63 6.19
C GLY A 87 10.84 7.37 5.86
N PHE A 88 11.09 6.31 6.62
CA PHE A 88 10.37 5.05 6.44
C PHE A 88 9.02 5.09 7.15
N PRO A 89 7.91 4.79 6.46
CA PRO A 89 6.65 4.52 7.12
C PRO A 89 6.74 3.20 7.92
N ARG A 90 5.70 2.91 8.71
CA ARG A 90 5.61 1.64 9.43
C ARG A 90 5.56 0.46 8.44
N ASN A 91 6.06 -0.69 8.84
CA ASN A 91 6.08 -1.90 8.01
C ASN A 91 4.70 -2.54 7.82
N PHE A 92 3.69 -2.09 8.54
CA PHE A 92 2.28 -2.37 8.27
C PHE A 92 1.52 -1.04 8.22
N ILE A 93 0.91 -0.80 7.06
CA ILE A 93 0.08 0.36 6.78
C ILE A 93 -1.33 -0.16 6.48
N PRO A 94 -2.30 0.06 7.38
CA PRO A 94 -3.66 -0.42 7.17
C PRO A 94 -4.32 0.15 5.92
N SER A 95 -5.34 -0.55 5.42
CA SER A 95 -6.20 -0.03 4.36
C SER A 95 -6.82 1.31 4.76
N PHE A 96 -7.02 2.18 3.79
CA PHE A 96 -7.61 3.51 3.99
C PHE A 96 -6.85 4.38 4.99
N THR A 97 -5.52 4.34 4.90
CA THR A 97 -4.61 5.21 5.65
C THR A 97 -4.16 6.38 4.76
N TRP A 98 -4.13 7.56 5.31
CA TRP A 98 -3.61 8.78 4.67
C TRP A 98 -2.45 9.33 5.50
N GLY A 99 -1.26 9.45 4.93
CA GLY A 99 -0.08 9.99 5.59
C GLY A 99 1.14 9.10 5.49
N GLY A 100 2.04 9.19 6.46
CA GLY A 100 3.30 8.46 6.43
C GLY A 100 4.08 8.59 7.74
N PRO A 101 5.43 8.69 7.67
CA PRO A 101 6.27 8.68 8.87
C PRO A 101 5.96 9.79 9.88
N GLN A 102 5.46 10.94 9.43
CA GLN A 102 5.13 12.08 10.29
C GLN A 102 3.77 11.95 10.99
N GLY A 103 2.98 10.95 10.63
CA GLY A 103 1.66 10.70 11.19
C GLY A 103 0.67 10.27 10.11
N THR A 104 -0.38 9.61 10.54
CA THR A 104 -1.42 9.08 9.67
C THR A 104 -2.81 9.44 10.18
N THR A 105 -3.72 9.60 9.25
CA THR A 105 -5.15 9.77 9.48
C THR A 105 -5.94 8.78 8.65
N GLU A 106 -7.22 8.67 8.91
CA GLU A 106 -8.12 7.86 8.10
C GLU A 106 -8.36 8.49 6.72
N TYR A 107 -8.27 7.69 5.68
CA TYR A 107 -8.69 8.07 4.33
C TYR A 107 -10.16 7.70 4.16
N LEU A 108 -11.03 8.68 4.29
CA LEU A 108 -12.49 8.47 4.26
C LEU A 108 -12.93 7.79 2.99
N ILE A 109 -13.83 6.81 3.12
CA ILE A 109 -14.29 5.96 2.01
C ILE A 109 -14.81 6.75 0.81
N ASN A 110 -15.61 7.79 1.00
CA ASN A 110 -16.13 8.59 -0.09
C ASN A 110 -15.00 9.27 -0.89
N LYS A 111 -13.95 9.79 -0.22
CA LYS A 111 -12.80 10.40 -0.88
C LYS A 111 -11.94 9.37 -1.60
N ALA A 112 -11.78 8.19 -1.01
CA ALA A 112 -11.04 7.09 -1.64
C ALA A 112 -11.77 6.61 -2.91
N LEU A 113 -13.09 6.47 -2.88
CA LEU A 113 -13.91 6.14 -4.05
C LEU A 113 -13.84 7.20 -5.14
N ASP A 114 -13.87 8.48 -4.79
CA ASP A 114 -13.70 9.57 -5.76
C ASP A 114 -12.34 9.50 -6.45
N THR A 115 -11.28 9.25 -5.68
CA THR A 115 -9.93 9.11 -6.23
C THR A 115 -9.82 7.88 -7.13
N ALA A 116 -10.36 6.74 -6.71
CA ALA A 116 -10.41 5.52 -7.51
C ALA A 116 -11.11 5.78 -8.85
N ASN A 117 -12.27 6.42 -8.82
CA ASN A 117 -13.04 6.75 -10.02
C ASN A 117 -12.27 7.67 -10.97
N ARG A 118 -11.63 8.73 -10.46
CA ARG A 118 -10.80 9.64 -11.28
C ARG A 118 -9.63 8.91 -11.95
N MET A 119 -8.99 7.98 -11.24
CA MET A 119 -7.91 7.18 -11.81
C MET A 119 -8.41 6.24 -12.90
N MET A 120 -9.51 5.53 -12.65
CA MET A 120 -10.11 4.59 -13.60
C MET A 120 -10.62 5.29 -14.85
N GLN A 121 -11.19 6.50 -14.74
CA GLN A 121 -11.65 7.31 -15.87
C GLN A 121 -10.56 7.62 -16.88
N ARG A 122 -9.29 7.72 -16.45
CA ARG A 122 -8.14 7.89 -17.37
C ARG A 122 -7.94 6.69 -18.31
N ARG A 123 -8.57 5.57 -18.02
CA ARG A 123 -8.56 4.33 -18.82
C ARG A 123 -9.93 4.04 -19.43
N GLY A 124 -10.85 5.00 -19.38
CA GLY A 124 -12.22 4.81 -19.89
C GLY A 124 -13.08 3.89 -19.03
N LEU A 125 -12.68 3.66 -17.77
CA LEU A 125 -13.39 2.84 -16.79
C LEU A 125 -13.91 3.70 -15.66
N GLN A 126 -14.78 3.12 -14.84
CA GLN A 126 -15.31 3.79 -13.65
C GLN A 126 -15.53 2.76 -12.53
N VAL A 127 -15.61 3.24 -11.31
CA VAL A 127 -16.03 2.42 -10.17
C VAL A 127 -17.47 1.99 -10.38
N ASP A 128 -17.70 0.71 -10.58
CA ASP A 128 -19.02 0.12 -10.67
C ASP A 128 -19.56 -0.29 -9.28
N ASP A 129 -20.78 -0.84 -9.24
CA ASP A 129 -21.41 -1.23 -7.99
C ASP A 129 -20.65 -2.37 -7.27
N VAL A 130 -20.03 -3.27 -8.02
CA VAL A 130 -19.24 -4.39 -7.47
C VAL A 130 -17.96 -3.88 -6.83
N GLU A 131 -17.21 -3.04 -7.54
CA GLU A 131 -15.98 -2.42 -7.03
C GLU A 131 -16.26 -1.59 -5.79
N ARG A 132 -17.35 -0.80 -5.83
CA ARG A 132 -17.80 -0.02 -4.68
C ARG A 132 -18.08 -0.91 -3.47
N ALA A 133 -18.85 -1.97 -3.64
CA ALA A 133 -19.20 -2.89 -2.56
C ALA A 133 -17.97 -3.56 -1.95
N ILE A 134 -16.99 -3.94 -2.78
CA ILE A 134 -15.72 -4.50 -2.31
C ILE A 134 -14.95 -3.48 -1.47
N LEU A 135 -14.78 -2.26 -1.97
CA LEU A 135 -14.05 -1.21 -1.26
C LEU A 135 -14.72 -0.82 0.07
N GLU A 136 -16.05 -0.71 0.09
CA GLU A 136 -16.82 -0.45 1.30
C GLU A 136 -16.69 -1.60 2.32
N LYS A 137 -16.69 -2.85 1.87
CA LYS A 137 -16.47 -4.01 2.73
C LYS A 137 -15.07 -4.00 3.35
N VAL A 138 -14.04 -3.77 2.53
CA VAL A 138 -12.66 -3.67 3.01
C VAL A 138 -12.49 -2.51 3.99
N TYR A 139 -13.16 -1.37 3.72
CA TYR A 139 -13.15 -0.21 4.61
C TYR A 139 -13.69 -0.57 6.00
N ALA A 140 -14.84 -1.23 6.05
CA ALA A 140 -15.47 -1.67 7.31
C ALA A 140 -14.59 -2.70 8.04
N ASP A 141 -14.13 -3.74 7.36
CA ASP A 141 -13.37 -4.84 7.97
C ASP A 141 -11.99 -4.40 8.48
N SER A 142 -11.38 -3.43 7.84
CA SER A 142 -10.05 -2.92 8.21
C SER A 142 -10.08 -1.82 9.27
N ALA A 143 -11.26 -1.35 9.69
CA ALA A 143 -11.40 -0.26 10.66
C ALA A 143 -10.60 -0.50 11.95
N LYS A 144 -10.59 -1.74 12.44
CA LYS A 144 -9.85 -2.15 13.65
C LYS A 144 -8.34 -1.95 13.59
N TYR A 145 -7.77 -1.74 12.39
CA TYR A 145 -6.33 -1.54 12.21
C TYR A 145 -5.94 -0.07 12.07
N ARG A 146 -6.91 0.84 11.91
CA ARG A 146 -6.66 2.27 11.67
C ARG A 146 -6.56 3.14 12.92
N ASN A 147 -6.73 2.58 14.09
CA ASN A 147 -6.71 3.31 15.37
C ASN A 147 -5.29 3.49 15.92
#